data_8f3736fda6e8bcdd15cfbdf242c7c49c
#
_entry.id   8f3736fda6e8bcdd15cfbdf242c7c49c
#
_cell.length_a   1.000
_cell.length_b   1.000
_cell.length_c   1.000
_cell.angle_alpha   90.00
_cell.angle_beta   90.00
_cell.angle_gamma   90.00
#
_symmetry.space_group_name_H-M   'P 1'
#
loop_
_entity.id
_entity.type
_entity.pdbx_description
1 polymer ?
#
loop_
_entity_poly.entity_id
_entity_poly.type
_entity_poly.pdbx_seq_one_letter_code
_entity_poly.pdbx_strand_id
1 'polypeptide(L)'
;SAIFTTPNGERVMAVTMLVPYAAGSIAAMRMVTSLSLVDARWWRTIAICIGLGVLVLTFTVWSGLFFVRSIVRPLGEVEATATKIAKGDMKVRLPDTRYNDEIGRLCKTINQMAEDLAETERLKNEFISSVSHELRTPLTSIKGWVETIENIDDPTNENYRRGLSVIGTETDRLYTMVEELLDFSR
;
A
#
# COMPACT_ATOMS: atom_id res chain seq x y z
N SER A 1 57.91 38.07 7.90
CA SER A 1 56.51 38.46 8.20
C SER A 1 56.06 37.79 9.50
N ALA A 2 55.43 38.52 10.35
CA ALA A 2 54.83 38.01 11.60
C ALA A 2 53.40 38.52 11.72
N ILE A 3 52.50 37.63 12.19
CA ILE A 3 51.12 37.99 12.51
C ILE A 3 51.04 38.11 14.03
N PHE A 4 50.52 39.19 14.54
CA PHE A 4 50.29 39.39 15.98
C PHE A 4 48.95 40.08 16.21
N THR A 5 48.43 39.94 17.40
CA THR A 5 47.18 40.58 17.80
C THR A 5 47.51 41.86 18.56
N THR A 6 46.93 42.96 18.16
CA THR A 6 47.07 44.26 18.88
C THR A 6 46.29 44.20 20.21
N PRO A 7 46.58 45.13 21.18
CA PRO A 7 45.84 45.21 22.43
C PRO A 7 44.33 45.43 22.25
N ASN A 8 43.93 45.95 21.10
CA ASN A 8 42.51 46.13 20.73
C ASN A 8 41.88 44.91 20.11
N GLY A 9 42.58 43.74 20.10
CA GLY A 9 42.05 42.48 19.56
C GLY A 9 42.13 42.33 18.03
N GLU A 10 42.66 43.27 17.29
CA GLU A 10 42.82 43.20 15.84
C GLU A 10 44.05 42.38 15.45
N ARG A 11 43.90 41.48 14.51
CA ARG A 11 45.01 40.75 13.89
C ARG A 11 45.66 41.62 12.81
N VAL A 12 46.95 41.84 12.96
CA VAL A 12 47.75 42.63 12.04
C VAL A 12 48.93 41.82 11.53
N MET A 13 49.22 41.97 10.25
CA MET A 13 50.42 41.42 9.61
C MET A 13 51.47 42.50 9.48
N ALA A 14 52.65 42.24 10.02
CA ALA A 14 53.80 43.13 9.84
C ALA A 14 54.87 42.48 8.96
N VAL A 15 55.30 43.21 7.99
CA VAL A 15 56.38 42.84 7.12
C VAL A 15 57.54 43.90 7.31
N THR A 16 58.68 43.40 7.70
CA THR A 16 59.86 44.26 7.85
C THR A 16 60.82 44.01 6.66
N MET A 17 61.15 45.06 5.98
CA MET A 17 62.12 45.07 4.86
C MET A 17 63.33 45.93 5.24
N LEU A 18 64.53 45.46 4.89
CA LEU A 18 65.74 46.23 4.99
C LEU A 18 65.88 47.04 3.70
N VAL A 19 65.94 48.36 3.83
CA VAL A 19 66.10 49.26 2.70
C VAL A 19 67.48 49.86 2.78
N PRO A 20 68.36 49.71 1.76
CA PRO A 20 69.60 50.35 1.74
C PRO A 20 69.41 51.88 1.57
N TYR A 21 69.98 52.63 2.50
CA TYR A 21 69.92 54.09 2.50
C TYR A 21 71.29 54.67 2.00
N ALA A 22 71.26 55.87 1.38
CA ALA A 22 72.47 56.49 0.89
C ALA A 22 73.51 56.71 2.01
N ALA A 23 74.81 56.40 1.76
CA ALA A 23 75.94 56.45 2.68
C ALA A 23 76.18 55.23 3.59
N GLY A 24 75.78 54.00 3.17
CA GLY A 24 76.17 52.76 3.85
C GLY A 24 75.39 52.41 5.13
N SER A 25 74.35 53.13 5.48
CA SER A 25 73.44 52.83 6.56
C SER A 25 72.25 51.99 6.07
N ILE A 26 71.80 50.99 6.89
CA ILE A 26 70.63 50.14 6.62
C ILE A 26 69.47 50.65 7.46
N ALA A 27 68.36 51.04 6.83
CA ALA A 27 67.14 51.40 7.52
C ALA A 27 66.16 50.24 7.42
N ALA A 28 65.51 49.90 8.51
CA ALA A 28 64.40 48.91 8.54
C ALA A 28 63.07 49.62 8.36
N MET A 29 62.34 49.29 7.27
CA MET A 29 60.98 49.75 7.06
C MET A 29 60.03 48.64 7.49
N ARG A 30 59.08 48.95 8.35
CA ARG A 30 58.03 48.02 8.81
C ARG A 30 56.70 48.50 8.31
N MET A 31 56.05 47.66 7.43
CA MET A 31 54.66 47.88 7.01
C MET A 31 53.75 47.02 7.87
N VAL A 32 52.67 47.61 8.39
CA VAL A 32 51.67 46.95 9.18
C VAL A 32 50.33 47.10 8.50
N THR A 33 49.69 45.95 8.22
CA THR A 33 48.36 45.90 7.58
C THR A 33 47.36 45.16 8.48
N SER A 34 46.18 45.74 8.66
CA SER A 34 45.10 45.10 9.39
C SER A 34 44.49 43.96 8.58
N LEU A 35 44.23 42.82 9.24
CA LEU A 35 43.58 41.65 8.66
C LEU A 35 42.04 41.62 8.95
N SER A 36 41.50 42.67 9.57
CA SER A 36 40.09 42.74 9.96
C SER A 36 39.10 42.54 8.82
N LEU A 37 39.40 43.09 7.63
CA LEU A 37 38.57 42.90 6.42
C LEU A 37 38.62 41.45 5.90
N VAL A 38 39.76 40.79 6.07
CA VAL A 38 39.90 39.37 5.67
C VAL A 38 39.13 38.49 6.63
N ASP A 39 39.28 38.71 7.93
CA ASP A 39 38.59 37.96 8.98
C ASP A 39 37.05 38.14 8.87
N ALA A 40 36.57 39.36 8.59
CA ALA A 40 35.13 39.62 8.36
C ALA A 40 34.57 38.89 7.13
N ARG A 41 35.37 38.79 6.05
CA ARG A 41 34.97 38.00 4.87
C ARG A 41 34.88 36.50 5.18
N TRP A 42 35.88 35.98 5.92
CA TRP A 42 35.90 34.57 6.31
C TRP A 42 34.65 34.21 7.14
N TRP A 43 34.33 34.99 8.16
CA TRP A 43 33.17 34.76 9.00
C TRP A 43 31.87 34.83 8.20
N ARG A 44 31.72 35.74 7.28
CA ARG A 44 30.54 35.82 6.41
C ARG A 44 30.41 34.58 5.52
N THR A 45 31.53 34.13 4.91
CA THR A 45 31.52 32.93 4.08
C THR A 45 31.15 31.69 4.88
N ILE A 46 31.72 31.51 6.07
CA ILE A 46 31.39 30.42 6.98
C ILE A 46 29.92 30.46 7.36
N ALA A 47 29.36 31.61 7.71
CA ALA A 47 27.97 31.76 8.06
C ALA A 47 27.03 31.40 6.88
N ILE A 48 27.38 31.80 5.65
CA ILE A 48 26.63 31.43 4.45
C ILE A 48 26.71 29.92 4.22
N CYS A 49 27.88 29.30 4.34
CA CYS A 49 28.01 27.82 4.19
C CYS A 49 27.23 27.06 5.22
N ILE A 50 27.24 27.47 6.49
CA ILE A 50 26.46 26.86 7.55
C ILE A 50 24.97 27.05 7.28
N GLY A 51 24.53 28.26 6.88
CA GLY A 51 23.13 28.54 6.55
C GLY A 51 22.61 27.67 5.39
N LEU A 52 23.43 27.52 4.34
CA LEU A 52 23.13 26.63 3.22
C LEU A 52 23.05 25.15 3.66
N GLY A 53 23.99 24.72 4.50
CA GLY A 53 24.01 23.36 5.03
C GLY A 53 22.74 23.05 5.85
N VAL A 54 22.34 23.97 6.74
CA VAL A 54 21.11 23.83 7.53
C VAL A 54 19.86 23.81 6.62
N LEU A 55 19.82 24.64 5.60
CA LEU A 55 18.71 24.69 4.65
C LEU A 55 18.57 23.36 3.88
N VAL A 56 19.68 22.83 3.36
CA VAL A 56 19.68 21.54 2.66
C VAL A 56 19.25 20.40 3.58
N LEU A 57 19.77 20.35 4.81
CA LEU A 57 19.37 19.34 5.78
C LEU A 57 17.87 19.41 6.11
N THR A 58 17.37 20.61 6.36
CA THR A 58 15.95 20.83 6.67
C THR A 58 15.05 20.40 5.50
N PHE A 59 15.44 20.77 4.27
CA PHE A 59 14.72 20.37 3.07
C PHE A 59 14.75 18.86 2.86
N THR A 60 15.88 18.20 3.08
CA THR A 60 16.01 16.75 2.94
C THR A 60 15.12 15.99 3.95
N VAL A 61 15.17 16.41 5.21
CA VAL A 61 14.33 15.81 6.27
C VAL A 61 12.85 16.03 5.97
N TRP A 62 12.46 17.26 5.61
CA TRP A 62 11.07 17.58 5.27
C TRP A 62 10.56 16.79 4.07
N SER A 63 11.34 16.71 2.99
CA SER A 63 11.03 15.94 1.80
C SER A 63 10.91 14.44 2.09
N GLY A 64 11.82 13.89 2.90
CA GLY A 64 11.75 12.50 3.34
C GLY A 64 10.48 12.18 4.15
N LEU A 65 10.13 13.04 5.10
CA LEU A 65 8.89 12.89 5.89
C LEU A 65 7.65 13.01 5.03
N PHE A 66 7.65 13.93 4.06
CA PHE A 66 6.58 14.09 3.09
C PHE A 66 6.41 12.81 2.25
N PHE A 67 7.50 12.28 1.70
CA PHE A 67 7.49 11.03 0.91
C PHE A 67 6.93 9.84 1.69
N VAL A 68 7.39 9.65 2.93
CA VAL A 68 6.89 8.57 3.79
C VAL A 68 5.38 8.69 4.04
N ARG A 69 4.89 9.91 4.30
CA ARG A 69 3.47 10.14 4.59
C ARG A 69 2.58 10.08 3.37
N SER A 70 3.08 10.51 2.20
CA SER A 70 2.27 10.60 0.99
C SER A 70 2.31 9.35 0.12
N ILE A 71 3.32 8.50 0.28
CA ILE A 71 3.48 7.31 -0.57
C ILE A 71 3.60 6.02 0.25
N VAL A 72 4.58 5.95 1.17
CA VAL A 72 4.91 4.69 1.85
C VAL A 72 3.78 4.21 2.75
N ARG A 73 3.18 5.10 3.55
CA ARG A 73 2.05 4.74 4.43
C ARG A 73 0.82 4.28 3.67
N PRO A 74 0.32 5.01 2.65
CA PRO A 74 -0.81 4.56 1.86
C PRO A 74 -0.60 3.21 1.20
N LEU A 75 0.58 2.96 0.63
CA LEU A 75 0.88 1.65 0.04
C LEU A 75 0.82 0.52 1.07
N GLY A 76 1.30 0.75 2.29
CA GLY A 76 1.17 -0.20 3.39
C GLY A 76 -0.30 -0.47 3.79
N GLU A 77 -1.16 0.56 3.77
CA GLU A 77 -2.61 0.41 4.01
C GLU A 77 -3.28 -0.41 2.89
N VAL A 78 -2.88 -0.19 1.64
CA VAL A 78 -3.36 -0.96 0.48
C VAL A 78 -2.94 -2.43 0.60
N GLU A 79 -1.68 -2.72 0.90
CA GLU A 79 -1.17 -4.09 1.07
C GLU A 79 -1.93 -4.82 2.19
N ALA A 80 -2.06 -4.19 3.36
CA ALA A 80 -2.76 -4.78 4.50
C ALA A 80 -4.24 -5.07 4.19
N THR A 81 -4.92 -4.16 3.47
CA THR A 81 -6.32 -4.32 3.08
C THR A 81 -6.48 -5.41 2.02
N ALA A 82 -5.64 -5.41 0.97
CA ALA A 82 -5.64 -6.44 -0.05
C ALA A 82 -5.39 -7.84 0.56
N THR A 83 -4.50 -7.93 1.54
CA THR A 83 -4.25 -9.17 2.27
C THR A 83 -5.47 -9.66 3.06
N LYS A 84 -6.26 -8.76 3.67
CA LYS A 84 -7.51 -9.12 4.36
C LYS A 84 -8.57 -9.61 3.38
N ILE A 85 -8.73 -8.92 2.24
CA ILE A 85 -9.64 -9.32 1.17
C ILE A 85 -9.29 -10.73 0.66
N ALA A 86 -8.00 -10.99 0.39
CA ALA A 86 -7.51 -12.30 -0.04
C ALA A 86 -7.74 -13.41 1.00
N LYS A 87 -7.85 -13.08 2.29
CA LYS A 87 -8.22 -14.02 3.38
C LYS A 87 -9.72 -14.17 3.58
N GLY A 88 -10.55 -13.55 2.73
CA GLY A 88 -12.01 -13.68 2.77
C GLY A 88 -12.74 -12.55 3.51
N ASP A 89 -12.04 -11.56 4.04
CA ASP A 89 -12.71 -10.38 4.64
C ASP A 89 -13.06 -9.36 3.55
N MET A 90 -14.15 -9.64 2.83
CA MET A 90 -14.64 -8.81 1.73
C MET A 90 -15.32 -7.51 2.18
N LYS A 91 -15.45 -7.26 3.49
CA LYS A 91 -16.12 -6.06 4.02
C LYS A 91 -15.17 -4.89 4.23
N VAL A 92 -13.88 -5.15 4.30
CA VAL A 92 -12.86 -4.11 4.50
C VAL A 92 -12.76 -3.24 3.24
N ARG A 93 -12.65 -1.92 3.44
CA ARG A 93 -12.50 -0.93 2.37
C ARG A 93 -11.37 0.04 2.69
N LEU A 94 -10.69 0.50 1.65
CA LEU A 94 -9.74 1.61 1.71
C LEU A 94 -10.49 2.95 1.69
N PRO A 95 -9.98 3.99 2.38
CA PRO A 95 -10.62 5.30 2.39
C PRO A 95 -10.60 5.96 1.02
N ASP A 96 -11.78 6.30 0.49
CA ASP A 96 -11.99 6.81 -0.87
C ASP A 96 -11.57 8.27 -1.07
N THR A 97 -11.50 9.06 0.01
CA THR A 97 -11.40 10.53 -0.06
C THR A 97 -10.03 11.09 0.26
N ARG A 98 -9.07 10.26 0.62
CA ARG A 98 -7.80 10.73 1.19
C ARG A 98 -6.79 11.16 0.13
N TYR A 99 -6.89 10.64 -1.08
CA TYR A 99 -5.90 10.81 -2.14
C TYR A 99 -6.60 11.09 -3.47
N ASN A 100 -6.29 12.22 -4.09
CA ASN A 100 -6.80 12.58 -5.42
C ASN A 100 -5.70 12.44 -6.49
N ASP A 101 -4.90 11.40 -6.36
CA ASP A 101 -3.75 11.07 -7.18
C ASP A 101 -3.79 9.60 -7.64
N GLU A 102 -2.65 9.04 -8.08
CA GLU A 102 -2.49 7.65 -8.48
C GLU A 102 -2.82 6.67 -7.36
N ILE A 103 -2.51 7.04 -6.12
CA ILE A 103 -2.81 6.24 -4.93
C ILE A 103 -4.33 6.18 -4.70
N GLY A 104 -5.03 7.30 -4.88
CA GLY A 104 -6.50 7.35 -4.80
C GLY A 104 -7.16 6.47 -5.86
N ARG A 105 -6.65 6.48 -7.10
CA ARG A 105 -7.14 5.57 -8.17
C ARG A 105 -6.90 4.11 -7.82
N LEU A 106 -5.73 3.78 -7.27
CA LEU A 106 -5.43 2.42 -6.79
C LEU A 106 -6.38 1.97 -5.70
N CYS A 107 -6.65 2.83 -4.71
CA CYS A 107 -7.62 2.54 -3.64
C CYS A 107 -9.02 2.23 -4.19
N LYS A 108 -9.50 3.03 -5.16
CA LYS A 108 -10.80 2.79 -5.81
C LYS A 108 -10.83 1.46 -6.56
N THR A 109 -9.78 1.15 -7.32
CA THR A 109 -9.68 -0.12 -8.05
C THR A 109 -9.72 -1.32 -7.12
N ILE A 110 -9.00 -1.27 -5.98
CA ILE A 110 -9.01 -2.34 -4.97
C ILE A 110 -10.39 -2.46 -4.31
N ASN A 111 -11.06 -1.33 -4.01
CA ASN A 111 -12.41 -1.35 -3.46
C ASN A 111 -13.42 -1.97 -4.43
N GLN A 112 -13.33 -1.62 -5.72
CA GLN A 112 -14.17 -2.22 -6.77
C GLN A 112 -13.92 -3.72 -6.90
N MET A 113 -12.66 -4.15 -6.93
CA MET A 113 -12.31 -5.57 -6.97
C MET A 113 -12.87 -6.33 -5.76
N ALA A 114 -12.85 -5.73 -4.57
CA ALA A 114 -13.41 -6.33 -3.36
C ALA A 114 -14.94 -6.45 -3.44
N GLU A 115 -15.61 -5.51 -4.08
CA GLU A 115 -17.06 -5.54 -4.30
C GLU A 115 -17.46 -6.62 -5.31
N ASP A 116 -16.77 -6.68 -6.44
CA ASP A 116 -16.99 -7.69 -7.48
C ASP A 116 -16.77 -9.11 -6.94
N LEU A 117 -15.74 -9.28 -6.09
CA LEU A 117 -15.44 -10.56 -5.45
C LEU A 117 -16.51 -10.95 -4.42
N ALA A 118 -16.98 -10.00 -3.61
CA ALA A 118 -18.05 -10.23 -2.65
C ALA A 118 -19.36 -10.61 -3.35
N GLU A 119 -19.69 -9.95 -4.46
CA GLU A 119 -20.88 -10.29 -5.26
C GLU A 119 -20.75 -11.68 -5.91
N THR A 120 -19.59 -12.02 -6.45
CA THR A 120 -19.33 -13.35 -7.00
C THR A 120 -19.51 -14.43 -5.93
N GLU A 121 -19.02 -14.20 -4.72
CA GLU A 121 -19.15 -15.15 -3.62
C GLU A 121 -20.60 -15.27 -3.13
N ARG A 122 -21.33 -14.15 -3.10
CA ARG A 122 -22.75 -14.13 -2.80
C ARG A 122 -23.54 -14.97 -3.81
N LEU A 123 -23.33 -14.73 -5.10
CA LEU A 123 -24.00 -15.46 -6.18
C LEU A 123 -23.65 -16.96 -6.14
N LYS A 124 -22.40 -17.32 -5.89
CA LYS A 124 -22.00 -18.72 -5.71
C LYS A 124 -22.74 -19.39 -4.56
N ASN A 125 -22.85 -18.72 -3.41
CA ASN A 125 -23.53 -19.27 -2.24
C ASN A 125 -25.05 -19.39 -2.46
N GLU A 126 -25.65 -18.42 -3.13
CA GLU A 126 -27.05 -18.44 -3.53
C GLU A 126 -27.33 -19.59 -4.52
N PHE A 127 -26.47 -19.77 -5.51
CA PHE A 127 -26.53 -20.89 -6.44
C PHE A 127 -26.44 -22.25 -5.72
N ILE A 128 -25.45 -22.43 -4.85
CA ILE A 128 -25.31 -23.69 -4.08
C ILE A 128 -26.54 -23.96 -3.21
N SER A 129 -27.09 -22.92 -2.58
CA SER A 129 -28.30 -23.04 -1.77
C SER A 129 -29.51 -23.44 -2.61
N SER A 130 -29.72 -22.79 -3.76
CA SER A 130 -30.79 -23.07 -4.69
C SER A 130 -30.75 -24.53 -5.20
N VAL A 131 -29.59 -24.93 -5.71
CA VAL A 131 -29.35 -26.31 -6.19
C VAL A 131 -29.62 -27.33 -5.06
N SER A 132 -29.15 -27.05 -3.84
CA SER A 132 -29.36 -27.94 -2.72
C SER A 132 -30.84 -28.10 -2.37
N HIS A 133 -31.62 -27.04 -2.49
CA HIS A 133 -33.08 -27.08 -2.27
C HIS A 133 -33.79 -27.86 -3.38
N GLU A 134 -33.45 -27.59 -4.65
CA GLU A 134 -34.04 -28.26 -5.80
C GLU A 134 -33.73 -29.78 -5.84
N LEU A 135 -32.53 -30.18 -5.39
CA LEU A 135 -32.18 -31.60 -5.28
C LEU A 135 -32.85 -32.29 -4.08
N ARG A 136 -33.05 -31.59 -2.97
CA ARG A 136 -33.60 -32.19 -1.74
C ARG A 136 -35.04 -32.63 -1.93
N THR A 137 -35.86 -31.87 -2.65
CA THR A 137 -37.28 -32.15 -2.86
C THR A 137 -37.53 -33.50 -3.54
N PRO A 138 -36.99 -33.79 -4.74
CA PRO A 138 -37.15 -35.07 -5.41
C PRO A 138 -36.50 -36.22 -4.63
N LEU A 139 -35.35 -36.00 -3.99
CA LEU A 139 -34.75 -37.04 -3.14
C LEU A 139 -35.63 -37.42 -1.93
N THR A 140 -36.31 -36.45 -1.31
CA THR A 140 -37.23 -36.71 -0.22
C THR A 140 -38.44 -37.51 -0.71
N SER A 141 -38.98 -37.17 -1.89
CA SER A 141 -40.06 -37.90 -2.54
C SER A 141 -39.66 -39.35 -2.84
N ILE A 142 -38.52 -39.54 -3.48
CA ILE A 142 -37.98 -40.89 -3.78
C ILE A 142 -37.85 -41.71 -2.50
N LYS A 143 -37.18 -41.14 -1.47
CA LYS A 143 -37.00 -41.82 -0.17
C LYS A 143 -38.30 -42.23 0.46
N GLY A 144 -39.30 -41.35 0.50
CA GLY A 144 -40.60 -41.64 1.09
C GLY A 144 -41.36 -42.75 0.34
N TRP A 145 -41.25 -42.78 -1.00
CA TRP A 145 -41.85 -43.85 -1.78
C TRP A 145 -41.12 -45.17 -1.65
N VAL A 146 -39.80 -45.19 -1.55
CA VAL A 146 -39.00 -46.39 -1.27
C VAL A 146 -39.45 -46.99 0.08
N GLU A 147 -39.53 -46.20 1.15
CA GLU A 147 -39.98 -46.63 2.48
C GLU A 147 -41.43 -47.16 2.43
N THR A 148 -42.28 -46.57 1.57
CA THR A 148 -43.67 -47.03 1.41
C THR A 148 -43.71 -48.36 0.66
N ILE A 149 -42.96 -48.54 -0.41
CA ILE A 149 -42.91 -49.77 -1.22
C ILE A 149 -42.32 -50.93 -0.43
N GLU A 150 -41.29 -50.71 0.39
CA GLU A 150 -40.65 -51.71 1.26
C GLU A 150 -41.67 -52.37 2.24
N ASN A 151 -42.77 -51.67 2.57
CA ASN A 151 -43.83 -52.18 3.46
C ASN A 151 -45.03 -52.79 2.71
N ILE A 152 -44.94 -53.00 1.36
CA ILE A 152 -46.00 -53.57 0.54
C ILE A 152 -45.57 -54.92 0.01
N ASP A 153 -46.12 -56.00 0.49
CA ASP A 153 -45.79 -57.36 0.06
C ASP A 153 -46.36 -57.74 -1.35
N ASP A 154 -47.42 -57.07 -1.77
CA ASP A 154 -48.11 -57.34 -3.04
C ASP A 154 -47.71 -56.41 -4.15
N PRO A 155 -46.96 -56.85 -5.17
CA PRO A 155 -46.56 -56.05 -6.32
C PRO A 155 -47.72 -55.57 -7.22
N THR A 156 -48.91 -56.17 -7.06
CA THR A 156 -50.12 -55.77 -7.81
C THR A 156 -50.83 -54.60 -7.19
N ASN A 157 -50.46 -54.22 -5.98
CA ASN A 157 -51.02 -53.10 -5.23
C ASN A 157 -50.84 -51.79 -6.02
N GLU A 158 -51.90 -50.98 -6.06
CA GLU A 158 -51.90 -49.72 -6.80
C GLU A 158 -50.82 -48.75 -6.27
N ASN A 159 -50.63 -48.69 -4.94
CA ASN A 159 -49.61 -47.86 -4.31
C ASN A 159 -48.19 -48.31 -4.66
N TYR A 160 -47.96 -49.64 -4.83
CA TYR A 160 -46.68 -50.19 -5.27
C TYR A 160 -46.32 -49.64 -6.68
N ARG A 161 -47.27 -49.78 -7.64
CA ARG A 161 -47.09 -49.31 -9.01
C ARG A 161 -46.91 -47.79 -9.09
N ARG A 162 -47.70 -47.05 -8.33
CA ARG A 162 -47.65 -45.60 -8.22
C ARG A 162 -46.29 -45.15 -7.67
N GLY A 163 -45.82 -45.80 -6.62
CA GLY A 163 -44.51 -45.49 -6.02
C GLY A 163 -43.35 -45.69 -7.00
N LEU A 164 -43.30 -46.80 -7.74
CA LEU A 164 -42.31 -47.02 -8.78
C LEU A 164 -42.36 -45.94 -9.87
N SER A 165 -43.57 -45.56 -10.33
CA SER A 165 -43.75 -44.52 -11.32
C SER A 165 -43.21 -43.15 -10.83
N VAL A 166 -43.51 -42.77 -9.56
CA VAL A 166 -42.99 -41.52 -9.00
C VAL A 166 -41.49 -41.55 -8.85
N ILE A 167 -40.91 -42.67 -8.37
CA ILE A 167 -39.44 -42.82 -8.27
C ILE A 167 -38.79 -42.63 -9.66
N GLY A 168 -39.36 -43.28 -10.70
CA GLY A 168 -38.85 -43.10 -12.08
C GLY A 168 -38.89 -41.66 -12.54
N THR A 169 -40.05 -40.99 -12.38
CA THR A 169 -40.25 -39.60 -12.78
C THR A 169 -39.29 -38.66 -12.06
N GLU A 170 -39.11 -38.79 -10.73
CA GLU A 170 -38.20 -37.95 -9.97
C GLU A 170 -36.75 -38.22 -10.28
N THR A 171 -36.39 -39.45 -10.65
CA THR A 171 -35.04 -39.81 -11.12
C THR A 171 -34.72 -39.17 -12.47
N ASP A 172 -35.65 -39.19 -13.44
CA ASP A 172 -35.50 -38.54 -14.74
C ASP A 172 -35.39 -37.01 -14.56
N ARG A 173 -36.17 -36.44 -13.64
CA ARG A 173 -36.07 -35.01 -13.29
C ARG A 173 -34.70 -34.64 -12.72
N LEU A 174 -34.16 -35.44 -11.81
CA LEU A 174 -32.83 -35.26 -11.25
C LEU A 174 -31.74 -35.36 -12.33
N TYR A 175 -31.88 -36.32 -13.24
CA TYR A 175 -30.95 -36.49 -14.36
C TYR A 175 -30.92 -35.24 -15.23
N THR A 176 -32.08 -34.74 -15.65
CA THR A 176 -32.18 -33.50 -16.47
C THR A 176 -31.56 -32.31 -15.74
N MET A 177 -31.84 -32.14 -14.46
CA MET A 177 -31.24 -31.05 -13.67
C MET A 177 -29.72 -31.13 -13.61
N VAL A 178 -29.14 -32.30 -13.47
CA VAL A 178 -27.66 -32.48 -13.49
C VAL A 178 -27.11 -32.13 -14.85
N GLU A 179 -27.76 -32.52 -15.94
CA GLU A 179 -27.34 -32.15 -17.31
C GLU A 179 -27.35 -30.63 -17.49
N GLU A 180 -28.43 -29.94 -17.06
CA GLU A 180 -28.53 -28.47 -17.11
C GLU A 180 -27.43 -27.78 -16.29
N LEU A 181 -27.10 -28.31 -15.10
CA LEU A 181 -26.00 -27.77 -14.26
C LEU A 181 -24.64 -27.96 -14.90
N LEU A 182 -24.39 -29.09 -15.58
CA LEU A 182 -23.16 -29.34 -16.30
C LEU A 182 -23.01 -28.43 -17.54
N ASP A 183 -24.11 -28.18 -18.25
CA ASP A 183 -24.11 -27.25 -19.39
C ASP A 183 -23.86 -25.79 -18.95
N PHE A 184 -24.41 -25.39 -17.81
CA PHE A 184 -24.14 -24.06 -17.24
C PHE A 184 -22.68 -23.87 -16.77
N SER A 185 -22.00 -24.98 -16.45
CA SER A 185 -20.59 -24.97 -15.99
C SER A 185 -19.56 -24.94 -17.14
N ARG A 186 -20.00 -25.04 -18.40
CA ARG A 186 -19.15 -25.00 -19.60
C ARG A 186 -19.07 -23.61 -20.20
#